data_1b08a05be19b36c1f3d3e509a786eeb6
#
_entry.id   1b08a05be19b36c1f3d3e509a786eeb6
#
_cell.length_a   1.000
_cell.length_b   1.000
_cell.length_c   1.000
_cell.angle_alpha   90.00
_cell.angle_beta   90.00
_cell.angle_gamma   90.00
#
_symmetry.space_group_name_H-M   'P 1'
#
loop_
_entity.id
_entity.type
_entity.pdbx_description
1 polymer ?
#
loop_
_entity_poly.entity_id
_entity_poly.type
_entity_poly.pdbx_seq_one_letter_code
_entity_poly.pdbx_strand_id
1 'polypeptide(L)'
;MAELSAQIPPETPLPSCPERSVGLSLPLPINARIDLLVELAEQAGERTSRKEIVAACILGAPGSADELVRWLRIYRRSPADSTATSGAKLEDVLELRPVRPGRRPRRWRHRPPPT
;
A
#
# COMPACT_ATOMS: atom_id res chain seq x y z
N MET A 1 2.24 21.83 -3.69
CA MET A 1 2.62 20.63 -4.41
C MET A 1 2.50 20.76 -5.91
N ALA A 2 1.38 21.25 -6.37
CA ALA A 2 1.20 21.38 -7.81
C ALA A 2 2.25 22.28 -8.43
N GLU A 3 2.59 23.34 -7.74
CA GLU A 3 3.60 24.25 -8.25
C GLU A 3 4.95 23.58 -8.39
N LEU A 4 5.32 22.78 -7.37
CA LEU A 4 6.57 22.09 -7.42
C LEU A 4 6.60 21.09 -8.55
N SER A 5 5.50 20.37 -8.71
CA SER A 5 5.41 19.40 -9.79
C SER A 5 5.53 20.06 -11.15
N ALA A 6 4.94 21.25 -11.30
CA ALA A 6 4.99 21.94 -12.57
C ALA A 6 6.39 22.40 -12.92
N GLN A 7 7.27 22.51 -11.92
CA GLN A 7 8.63 22.95 -12.17
C GLN A 7 9.57 21.81 -12.50
N ILE A 8 9.12 20.57 -12.43
CA ILE A 8 9.94 19.43 -12.71
C ILE A 8 9.84 19.09 -14.20
N PRO A 9 10.96 19.03 -14.90
CA PRO A 9 10.91 18.61 -16.31
C PRO A 9 10.29 17.22 -16.41
N PRO A 10 9.39 17.03 -17.37
CA PRO A 10 8.65 15.76 -17.43
C PRO A 10 9.53 14.54 -17.64
N GLU A 11 10.69 14.71 -18.23
CA GLU A 11 11.54 13.55 -18.50
C GLU A 11 12.48 13.22 -17.37
N THR A 12 12.41 13.95 -16.25
CA THR A 12 13.29 13.69 -15.12
C THR A 12 12.98 12.32 -14.55
N PRO A 13 13.97 11.45 -14.33
CA PRO A 13 13.71 10.16 -13.68
C PRO A 13 13.16 10.39 -12.29
N LEU A 14 12.20 9.56 -11.89
CA LEU A 14 11.55 9.74 -10.60
C LEU A 14 12.53 9.80 -9.44
N PRO A 15 13.54 8.92 -9.36
CA PRO A 15 14.47 9.00 -8.23
C PRO A 15 15.25 10.30 -8.16
N SER A 16 15.32 11.05 -9.25
CA SER A 16 16.04 12.32 -9.28
C SER A 16 15.15 13.52 -9.03
N CYS A 17 13.87 13.32 -8.86
CA CYS A 17 12.95 14.41 -8.62
C CYS A 17 13.11 14.94 -7.20
N PRO A 18 12.81 16.22 -6.97
CA PRO A 18 12.80 16.75 -5.59
C PRO A 18 11.84 15.95 -4.72
N GLU A 19 12.18 15.82 -3.45
CA GLU A 19 11.44 14.98 -2.52
C GLU A 19 10.86 15.81 -1.40
N ARG A 20 9.78 15.30 -0.82
CA ARG A 20 9.19 15.86 0.36
C ARG A 20 8.95 14.73 1.34
N SER A 21 9.28 14.95 2.60
CA SER A 21 9.03 13.95 3.63
C SER A 21 7.55 13.88 3.94
N VAL A 22 7.05 12.66 4.06
CA VAL A 22 5.64 12.42 4.36
C VAL A 22 5.56 11.46 5.51
N GLY A 23 4.82 11.82 6.55
CA GLY A 23 4.63 10.96 7.70
C GLY A 23 3.32 10.22 7.58
N LEU A 24 3.38 8.91 7.75
CA LEU A 24 2.20 8.06 7.69
C LEU A 24 2.24 7.06 8.84
N SER A 25 1.06 6.80 9.40
CA SER A 25 0.92 5.74 10.36
C SER A 25 0.34 4.54 9.65
N LEU A 26 1.05 3.43 9.69
CA LEU A 26 0.62 2.22 9.00
C LEU A 26 0.40 1.10 10.01
N PRO A 27 -0.57 0.21 9.77
CA PRO A 27 -0.68 -0.98 10.59
C PRO A 27 0.63 -1.74 10.63
N LEU A 28 0.93 -2.33 11.80
CA LEU A 28 2.21 -3.03 11.94
C LEU A 28 2.44 -4.10 10.88
N PRO A 29 1.43 -4.93 10.53
CA PRO A 29 1.67 -5.92 9.47
C PRO A 29 2.01 -5.29 8.13
N ILE A 30 1.39 -4.16 7.80
CA ILE A 30 1.70 -3.48 6.55
C ILE A 30 3.13 -2.93 6.58
N ASN A 31 3.51 -2.38 7.72
CA ASN A 31 4.86 -1.88 7.85
C ASN A 31 5.89 -3.01 7.71
N ALA A 32 5.60 -4.18 8.29
CA ALA A 32 6.48 -5.32 8.16
C ALA A 32 6.54 -5.83 6.74
N ARG A 33 5.44 -5.70 5.99
CA ARG A 33 5.42 -6.15 4.61
C ARG A 33 6.37 -5.33 3.74
N ILE A 34 6.57 -4.07 4.08
CA ILE A 34 7.53 -3.26 3.32
C ILE A 34 8.91 -3.89 3.40
N ASP A 35 9.31 -4.32 4.61
CA ASP A 35 10.60 -4.98 4.76
C ASP A 35 10.67 -6.28 3.99
N LEU A 36 9.58 -7.03 3.99
CA LEU A 36 9.53 -8.28 3.24
C LEU A 36 9.71 -8.02 1.74
N LEU A 37 9.09 -6.97 1.23
CA LEU A 37 9.21 -6.65 -0.19
C LEU A 37 10.63 -6.23 -0.54
N VAL A 38 11.29 -5.51 0.36
CA VAL A 38 12.70 -5.18 0.16
C VAL A 38 13.54 -6.46 0.05
N GLU A 39 13.27 -7.42 0.95
CA GLU A 39 14.01 -8.67 0.91
C GLU A 39 13.77 -9.44 -0.37
N LEU A 40 12.53 -9.46 -0.83
CA LEU A 40 12.22 -10.16 -2.07
C LEU A 40 12.98 -9.57 -3.25
N ALA A 41 13.04 -8.25 -3.31
CA ALA A 41 13.78 -7.60 -4.38
C ALA A 41 15.26 -7.95 -4.31
N GLU A 42 15.81 -7.95 -3.11
CA GLU A 42 17.22 -8.25 -2.95
C GLU A 42 17.53 -9.69 -3.30
N GLN A 43 16.62 -10.61 -2.99
CA GLN A 43 16.81 -11.99 -3.38
C GLN A 43 16.83 -12.13 -4.90
N ALA A 44 16.16 -11.26 -5.59
CA ALA A 44 16.17 -11.27 -7.05
C ALA A 44 17.32 -10.47 -7.64
N GLY A 45 18.21 -9.96 -6.80
CA GLY A 45 19.37 -9.25 -7.27
C GLY A 45 19.22 -7.75 -7.38
N GLU A 46 18.12 -7.20 -6.89
CA GLU A 46 17.87 -5.79 -7.03
C GLU A 46 18.03 -5.09 -5.69
N ARG A 47 18.99 -4.20 -5.59
CA ARG A 47 19.18 -3.44 -4.38
C ARG A 47 18.13 -2.36 -4.27
N THR A 48 17.50 -2.24 -3.12
CA THR A 48 16.47 -1.24 -2.97
C THR A 48 16.32 -0.83 -1.51
N SER A 49 15.37 0.06 -1.25
CA SER A 49 15.11 0.57 0.08
C SER A 49 13.60 0.60 0.31
N ARG A 50 13.22 0.80 1.59
CA ARG A 50 11.82 0.93 1.94
C ARG A 50 11.17 2.06 1.16
N LYS A 51 11.88 3.18 1.06
CA LYS A 51 11.35 4.34 0.34
C LYS A 51 11.07 4.00 -1.12
N GLU A 52 11.99 3.31 -1.77
CA GLU A 52 11.82 2.95 -3.17
C GLU A 52 10.68 1.97 -3.37
N ILE A 53 10.57 1.00 -2.47
CA ILE A 53 9.49 0.03 -2.56
C ILE A 53 8.14 0.72 -2.46
N VAL A 54 8.00 1.63 -1.49
CA VAL A 54 6.73 2.34 -1.33
C VAL A 54 6.43 3.17 -2.56
N ALA A 55 7.43 3.86 -3.09
CA ALA A 55 7.23 4.67 -4.28
C ALA A 55 6.81 3.83 -5.47
N ALA A 56 7.44 2.66 -5.63
CA ALA A 56 7.09 1.78 -6.73
C ALA A 56 5.67 1.26 -6.61
N CYS A 57 5.24 0.95 -5.39
CA CYS A 57 3.88 0.47 -5.16
C CYS A 57 2.87 1.56 -5.49
N ILE A 58 3.17 2.79 -5.13
CA ILE A 58 2.26 3.89 -5.43
C ILE A 58 2.20 4.12 -6.93
N LEU A 59 3.34 4.07 -7.60
CA LEU A 59 3.35 4.21 -9.05
C LEU A 59 2.51 3.13 -9.72
N GLY A 60 2.54 1.92 -9.18
CA GLY A 60 1.79 0.80 -9.75
C GLY A 60 0.34 0.73 -9.34
N ALA A 61 -0.12 1.65 -8.50
CA ALA A 61 -1.51 1.63 -8.07
C ALA A 61 -2.42 1.97 -9.25
N PRO A 62 -3.66 1.47 -9.20
CA PRO A 62 -4.58 1.73 -10.30
C PRO A 62 -4.94 3.19 -10.41
N GLY A 63 -5.14 3.65 -11.65
CA GLY A 63 -5.48 5.04 -11.90
C GLY A 63 -6.97 5.27 -12.08
N SER A 64 -7.80 4.25 -11.95
CA SER A 64 -9.24 4.42 -12.09
C SER A 64 -9.89 4.43 -10.72
N ALA A 65 -10.96 5.22 -10.60
CA ALA A 65 -11.65 5.33 -9.33
C ALA A 65 -12.25 4.00 -8.89
N ASP A 66 -12.80 3.25 -9.83
CA ASP A 66 -13.44 1.99 -9.50
C ASP A 66 -12.45 0.99 -8.94
N GLU A 67 -11.30 0.87 -9.56
CA GLU A 67 -10.30 -0.06 -9.08
C GLU A 67 -9.70 0.38 -7.77
N LEU A 68 -9.53 1.67 -7.59
CA LEU A 68 -9.01 2.17 -6.33
C LEU A 68 -9.97 1.87 -5.19
N VAL A 69 -11.27 2.04 -5.44
CA VAL A 69 -12.27 1.70 -4.44
C VAL A 69 -12.20 0.21 -4.11
N ARG A 70 -11.99 -0.63 -5.12
CA ARG A 70 -11.85 -2.06 -4.89
C ARG A 70 -10.66 -2.36 -4.00
N TRP A 71 -9.52 -1.73 -4.26
CA TRP A 71 -8.34 -1.91 -3.43
C TRP A 71 -8.59 -1.50 -2.00
N LEU A 72 -9.28 -0.36 -1.81
CA LEU A 72 -9.57 0.12 -0.47
C LEU A 72 -10.47 -0.86 0.28
N ARG A 73 -11.47 -1.41 -0.41
CA ARG A 73 -12.36 -2.37 0.23
C ARG A 73 -11.64 -3.65 0.61
N ILE A 74 -10.75 -4.11 -0.25
CA ILE A 74 -9.95 -5.28 0.07
C ILE A 74 -9.09 -5.02 1.30
N TYR A 75 -8.44 -3.88 1.35
CA TYR A 75 -7.62 -3.53 2.49
C TYR A 75 -8.43 -3.52 3.79
N ARG A 76 -9.60 -2.92 3.74
CA ARG A 76 -10.42 -2.78 4.94
C ARG A 76 -10.96 -4.10 5.46
N ARG A 77 -11.03 -5.11 4.59
CA ARG A 77 -11.51 -6.43 4.97
C ARG A 77 -10.41 -7.39 5.33
N SER A 78 -9.18 -7.09 4.96
CA SER A 78 -8.09 -8.03 5.10
C SER A 78 -7.66 -8.13 6.55
N PRO A 79 -7.53 -9.35 7.08
CA PRO A 79 -7.02 -9.52 8.42
C PRO A 79 -5.50 -9.36 8.45
N ALA A 80 -4.96 -9.30 9.66
CA ALA A 80 -3.55 -9.02 9.85
C ALA A 80 -2.67 -10.06 9.16
N ASP A 81 -3.09 -11.32 9.12
CA ASP A 81 -2.23 -12.35 8.55
C ASP A 81 -2.24 -12.37 7.02
N SER A 82 -3.02 -11.49 6.39
CA SER A 82 -3.02 -11.40 4.94
C SER A 82 -1.66 -11.05 4.39
N THR A 83 -0.86 -10.31 5.14
CA THR A 83 0.43 -9.86 4.67
C THR A 83 1.53 -10.88 4.85
N ALA A 84 1.25 -11.97 5.54
CA ALA A 84 2.26 -12.96 5.84
C ALA A 84 2.57 -13.85 4.65
N THR A 85 1.65 -13.93 3.69
CA THR A 85 1.82 -14.81 2.55
C THR A 85 2.53 -14.06 1.43
N SER A 86 3.75 -14.43 1.19
CA SER A 86 4.55 -13.82 0.15
C SER A 86 3.95 -14.14 -1.21
N GLY A 87 3.79 -13.14 -2.04
CA GLY A 87 3.31 -13.36 -3.39
C GLY A 87 1.82 -13.50 -3.53
N ALA A 88 1.08 -13.40 -2.45
CA ALA A 88 -0.38 -13.48 -2.53
C ALA A 88 -0.91 -12.28 -3.27
N LYS A 89 -1.86 -12.52 -4.15
CA LYS A 89 -2.49 -11.45 -4.88
C LYS A 89 -3.71 -10.96 -4.15
N LEU A 90 -4.07 -9.71 -4.40
CA LEU A 90 -5.25 -9.16 -3.76
C LEU A 90 -6.50 -9.94 -4.08
N GLU A 91 -6.59 -10.42 -5.31
CA GLU A 91 -7.76 -11.23 -5.69
C GLU A 91 -7.84 -12.51 -4.89
N ASP A 92 -6.68 -13.13 -4.66
CA ASP A 92 -6.64 -14.35 -3.88
C ASP A 92 -7.09 -14.08 -2.45
N VAL A 93 -6.65 -12.98 -1.88
CA VAL A 93 -7.06 -12.62 -0.54
C VAL A 93 -8.56 -12.43 -0.48
N LEU A 94 -9.09 -11.74 -1.46
CA LEU A 94 -10.52 -11.47 -1.51
C LEU A 94 -11.34 -12.77 -1.60
N GLU A 95 -10.89 -13.71 -2.40
CA GLU A 95 -11.60 -14.96 -2.58
C GLU A 95 -11.51 -15.86 -1.38
N LEU A 96 -10.34 -15.89 -0.77
CA LEU A 96 -10.14 -16.77 0.36
C LEU A 96 -10.80 -16.25 1.63
N ARG A 97 -11.10 -14.97 1.67
CA ARG A 97 -11.68 -14.39 2.86
C ARG A 97 -12.88 -13.57 2.52
N PRO A 98 -13.96 -14.24 2.17
CA PRO A 98 -15.18 -13.52 1.82
C PRO A 98 -15.68 -12.73 3.02
N VAL A 99 -16.27 -11.60 2.72
CA VAL A 99 -16.84 -10.77 3.74
C VAL A 99 -18.07 -11.43 4.31
N ARG A 100 -18.21 -11.38 5.63
CA ARG A 100 -19.38 -11.92 6.26
C ARG A 100 -20.31 -10.79 6.55
N PRO A 101 -21.47 -10.77 5.95
CA PRO A 101 -22.42 -9.69 6.17
C PRO A 101 -22.76 -9.58 7.66
N GLY A 102 -22.84 -8.37 8.13
CA GLY A 102 -23.19 -8.15 9.49
C GLY A 102 -22.05 -8.27 10.47
N ARG A 103 -20.92 -8.78 10.01
CA ARG A 103 -19.80 -8.89 10.88
C ARG A 103 -18.91 -7.72 10.74
N ARG A 104 -18.75 -6.93 11.74
CA ARG A 104 -17.94 -5.79 11.65
C ARG A 104 -17.04 -5.72 12.83
N PRO A 105 -15.86 -5.16 12.67
CA PRO A 105 -14.96 -4.97 13.80
C PRO A 105 -15.62 -4.07 14.83
N ARG A 106 -15.60 -4.50 16.04
CA ARG A 106 -16.21 -3.70 17.05
C ARG A 106 -15.56 -2.41 17.26
N ARG A 107 -14.26 -2.33 17.11
CA ARG A 107 -13.57 -1.12 17.36
C ARG A 107 -13.94 -0.03 16.39
N TRP A 108 -14.47 -0.39 15.27
CA TRP A 108 -14.90 0.63 14.34
C TRP A 108 -16.03 1.41 14.88
N ARG A 109 -16.79 0.78 15.71
CA ARG A 109 -17.93 1.43 16.19
C ARG A 109 -17.66 2.38 17.29
N HIS A 110 -16.73 2.05 18.15
CA HIS A 110 -16.47 3.00 19.15
C HIS A 110 -15.27 3.80 18.93
N ARG A 111 -14.73 3.69 17.81
CA ARG A 111 -13.75 4.62 17.57
C ARG A 111 -14.38 5.65 16.90
N PRO A 112 -14.83 6.09 17.00
CA PRO A 112 -15.27 6.92 16.05
C PRO A 112 -14.14 7.37 15.61
N PRO A 113 -14.15 6.82 15.55
CA PRO A 113 -13.36 6.62 15.34
C PRO A 113 -12.45 7.03 15.07
N PRO A 114 -11.94 6.83 15.14
CA PRO A 114 -11.15 7.61 15.14
C PRO A 114 -11.48 8.26 14.14
N THR A 115 -11.89 8.23 14.33
CA THR A 115 -12.36 8.54 13.67
C THR A 115 -12.33 9.05 13.62
#